data_e44ffad5e0c3aa219a3e375cda0044c5
#
_entry.id   e44ffad5e0c3aa219a3e375cda0044c5
#
_cell.length_a   1.000
_cell.length_b   1.000
_cell.length_c   1.000
_cell.angle_alpha   90.00
_cell.angle_beta   90.00
_cell.angle_gamma   90.00
#
_symmetry.space_group_name_H-M   'P 1'
#
loop_
_entity.id
_entity.type
_entity.pdbx_description
1 polymer ?
#
loop_
_entity_poly.entity_id
_entity_poly.type
_entity_poly.pdbx_seq_one_letter_code
_entity_poly.pdbx_strand_id
1 'polypeptide(L)'
;MALYTQEQIDKANQTNLEEFLQQKGEHLRKTGSESVLIYKDSTGEHDSISVRRNRWYDHKNMRGGYPLKFMQEFYGMNFRTAMKELLNGEEPGLGRKRNKENEKNVRQTEKAVVQENQERITCPSEKSEFILPEKDNNMKRLFAYLLQTRFLSKDVVKSFVEQKILYQEKEHGNVVFVGTEKDGVPKSACKKSTAEQTKSFRMTVAGSDCRYGFCWRGESSKLYVFEAAIDLMSFITLKNYDWKTDSFLALDGLSPKPLLQFLEEQKNIHE
;
A
#
# COMPACT_ATOMS: atom_id res chain seq x y z
N MET A 1 18.02 -12.10 21.84
CA MET A 1 16.74 -11.41 21.81
C MET A 1 15.77 -12.17 22.65
N ALA A 2 15.33 -11.61 23.79
CA ALA A 2 14.22 -12.18 24.54
C ALA A 2 12.96 -11.83 23.75
N LEU A 3 12.28 -12.83 23.30
CA LEU A 3 11.28 -12.62 22.28
C LEU A 3 9.96 -13.16 22.79
N TYR A 4 8.94 -12.38 22.61
CA TYR A 4 7.58 -12.82 22.78
C TYR A 4 7.32 -14.01 21.85
N THR A 5 6.56 -14.99 22.34
CA THR A 5 6.13 -16.15 21.55
C THR A 5 5.11 -15.71 20.49
N GLN A 6 4.89 -16.54 19.47
CA GLN A 6 3.86 -16.27 18.46
C GLN A 6 2.47 -16.14 19.12
N GLU A 7 2.16 -16.96 20.12
CA GLU A 7 0.91 -16.89 20.90
C GLU A 7 0.74 -15.53 21.60
N GLN A 8 1.82 -14.98 22.17
CA GLN A 8 1.80 -13.66 22.78
C GLN A 8 1.58 -12.55 21.75
N ILE A 9 2.19 -12.67 20.57
CA ILE A 9 1.99 -11.73 19.47
C ILE A 9 0.53 -11.78 18.99
N ASP A 10 -0.03 -12.97 18.84
CA ASP A 10 -1.41 -13.16 18.42
C ASP A 10 -2.38 -12.63 19.49
N LYS A 11 -2.12 -12.87 20.77
CA LYS A 11 -2.87 -12.33 21.90
C LYS A 11 -2.85 -10.79 21.90
N ALA A 12 -1.69 -10.16 21.69
CA ALA A 12 -1.56 -8.72 21.58
C ALA A 12 -2.37 -8.15 20.39
N ASN A 13 -2.37 -8.84 19.25
CA ASN A 13 -3.15 -8.46 18.08
C ASN A 13 -4.66 -8.76 18.19
N GLN A 14 -5.09 -9.52 19.19
CA GLN A 14 -6.51 -9.74 19.51
C GLN A 14 -7.09 -8.71 20.49
N THR A 15 -6.24 -7.86 21.08
CA THR A 15 -6.69 -6.78 21.97
C THR A 15 -7.76 -5.94 21.30
N ASN A 16 -8.84 -5.64 22.01
CA ASN A 16 -9.87 -4.73 21.53
C ASN A 16 -9.30 -3.29 21.51
N LEU A 17 -8.95 -2.81 20.35
CA LEU A 17 -8.29 -1.51 20.18
C LEU A 17 -9.22 -0.35 20.54
N GLU A 18 -10.54 -0.47 20.32
CA GLU A 18 -11.52 0.55 20.73
C GLU A 18 -11.49 0.76 22.26
N GLU A 19 -11.60 -0.34 23.01
CA GLU A 19 -11.56 -0.31 24.49
C GLU A 19 -10.19 0.17 25.01
N PHE A 20 -9.11 -0.32 24.40
CA PHE A 20 -7.75 0.09 24.75
C PHE A 20 -7.54 1.60 24.57
N LEU A 21 -7.97 2.18 23.45
CA LEU A 21 -7.85 3.61 23.17
C LEU A 21 -8.71 4.45 24.12
N GLN A 22 -9.94 4.00 24.44
CA GLN A 22 -10.78 4.66 25.42
C GLN A 22 -10.13 4.67 26.81
N GLN A 23 -9.53 3.56 27.25
CA GLN A 23 -8.79 3.49 28.52
C GLN A 23 -7.55 4.42 28.53
N LYS A 24 -6.93 4.65 27.39
CA LYS A 24 -5.84 5.62 27.23
C LYS A 24 -6.30 7.08 27.18
N GLY A 25 -7.61 7.32 27.20
CA GLY A 25 -8.19 8.66 27.14
C GLY A 25 -8.30 9.24 25.73
N GLU A 26 -8.15 8.40 24.70
CA GLU A 26 -8.32 8.84 23.33
C GLU A 26 -9.79 9.11 22.99
N HIS A 27 -10.03 10.09 22.16
CA HIS A 27 -11.38 10.50 21.78
C HIS A 27 -11.88 9.71 20.57
N LEU A 28 -12.82 8.80 20.80
CA LEU A 28 -13.46 7.99 19.77
C LEU A 28 -14.90 8.44 19.52
N ARG A 29 -15.23 8.79 18.27
CA ARG A 29 -16.59 9.08 17.81
C ARG A 29 -17.18 7.85 17.13
N LYS A 30 -18.31 7.36 17.65
CA LYS A 30 -19.00 6.21 17.04
C LYS A 30 -19.62 6.58 15.70
N THR A 31 -19.39 5.76 14.67
CA THR A 31 -19.91 5.94 13.33
C THR A 31 -20.39 4.57 12.80
N GLY A 32 -21.68 4.28 12.97
CA GLY A 32 -22.25 2.99 12.61
C GLY A 32 -21.61 1.82 13.37
N SER A 33 -21.00 0.87 12.65
CA SER A 33 -20.31 -0.31 13.21
C SER A 33 -18.86 -0.08 13.60
N GLU A 34 -18.31 1.09 13.35
CA GLU A 34 -16.92 1.48 13.59
C GLU A 34 -16.83 2.68 14.51
N SER A 35 -15.65 2.93 15.08
CA SER A 35 -15.33 4.15 15.80
C SER A 35 -14.26 4.92 15.03
N VAL A 36 -14.36 6.22 15.00
CA VAL A 36 -13.38 7.11 14.37
C VAL A 36 -12.56 7.78 15.47
N LEU A 37 -11.25 7.65 15.38
CA LEU A 37 -10.31 8.29 16.30
C LEU A 37 -10.18 9.77 15.93
N ILE A 38 -10.51 10.64 16.89
CA ILE A 38 -10.33 12.10 16.76
C ILE A 38 -9.01 12.47 17.44
N TYR A 39 -8.06 12.94 16.68
CA TYR A 39 -6.77 13.37 17.22
C TYR A 39 -6.33 14.72 16.66
N LYS A 40 -5.47 15.42 17.40
CA LYS A 40 -4.93 16.71 17.00
C LYS A 40 -3.41 16.63 16.85
N ASP A 41 -2.92 17.22 15.78
CA ASP A 41 -1.51 17.44 15.57
C ASP A 41 -1.22 18.90 15.18
N SER A 42 0.00 19.20 14.75
CA SER A 42 0.42 20.55 14.32
C SER A 42 -0.36 21.08 13.10
N THR A 43 -1.05 20.22 12.35
CA THR A 43 -1.83 20.57 11.16
C THR A 43 -3.32 20.72 11.43
N GLY A 44 -3.78 20.38 12.62
CA GLY A 44 -5.17 20.54 13.07
C GLY A 44 -5.80 19.29 13.66
N GLU A 45 -7.12 19.24 13.66
CA GLU A 45 -7.91 18.10 14.11
C GLU A 45 -8.15 17.13 12.93
N HIS A 46 -7.96 15.84 13.18
CA HIS A 46 -8.07 14.76 12.20
C HIS A 46 -9.03 13.67 12.67
N ASP A 47 -9.76 13.09 11.71
CA ASP A 47 -10.68 11.99 11.90
C ASP A 47 -10.53 10.90 10.81
N SER A 48 -9.32 10.74 10.31
CA SER A 48 -9.02 9.81 9.20
C SER A 48 -8.85 8.35 9.61
N ILE A 49 -8.79 8.06 10.92
CA ILE A 49 -8.51 6.71 11.41
C ILE A 49 -9.79 6.05 11.91
N SER A 50 -10.26 5.03 11.20
CA SER A 50 -11.35 4.17 11.68
C SER A 50 -10.79 3.00 12.49
N VAL A 51 -11.50 2.65 13.57
CA VAL A 51 -11.17 1.55 14.47
C VAL A 51 -12.38 0.64 14.62
N ARG A 52 -12.19 -0.67 14.50
CA ARG A 52 -13.23 -1.67 14.70
C ARG A 52 -12.67 -2.90 15.41
N ARG A 53 -13.02 -3.08 16.68
CA ARG A 53 -12.48 -4.14 17.52
C ARG A 53 -10.94 -4.11 17.55
N ASN A 54 -10.31 -5.13 16.98
CA ASN A 54 -8.84 -5.26 16.88
C ASN A 54 -8.27 -4.87 15.51
N ARG A 55 -8.98 -4.03 14.76
CA ARG A 55 -8.53 -3.54 13.46
C ARG A 55 -8.62 -2.03 13.42
N TRP A 56 -7.68 -1.41 12.72
CA TRP A 56 -7.70 0.01 12.40
C TRP A 56 -7.35 0.26 10.95
N TYR A 57 -7.81 1.38 10.43
CA TYR A 57 -7.47 1.82 9.09
C TYR A 57 -7.41 3.35 9.03
N ASP A 58 -6.29 3.89 8.55
CA ASP A 58 -6.06 5.31 8.30
C ASP A 58 -6.37 5.62 6.84
N HIS A 59 -7.51 6.25 6.62
CA HIS A 59 -8.00 6.58 5.27
C HIS A 59 -7.13 7.60 4.56
N LYS A 60 -6.49 8.52 5.30
CA LYS A 60 -5.59 9.54 4.75
C LYS A 60 -4.31 8.93 4.19
N ASN A 61 -3.72 8.00 4.91
CA ASN A 61 -2.44 7.38 4.55
C ASN A 61 -2.60 5.99 3.93
N MET A 62 -3.83 5.52 3.69
CA MET A 62 -4.17 4.24 3.07
C MET A 62 -3.48 3.04 3.73
N ARG A 63 -3.35 3.05 5.05
CA ARG A 63 -2.67 2.03 5.84
C ARG A 63 -3.53 1.58 7.00
N GLY A 64 -3.30 0.36 7.45
CA GLY A 64 -4.05 -0.21 8.56
C GLY A 64 -3.41 -1.46 9.10
N GLY A 65 -4.03 -2.07 10.09
CA GLY A 65 -3.50 -3.28 10.70
C GLY A 65 -4.16 -3.70 11.99
N TYR A 66 -3.37 -4.36 12.81
CA TYR A 66 -3.71 -4.85 14.14
C TYR A 66 -3.18 -3.91 15.24
N PRO A 67 -3.58 -4.09 16.51
CA PRO A 67 -3.17 -3.23 17.62
C PRO A 67 -1.66 -3.04 17.75
N LEU A 68 -0.86 -4.09 17.60
CA LEU A 68 0.59 -3.99 17.68
C LEU A 68 1.18 -3.01 16.66
N LYS A 69 0.68 -3.08 15.43
CA LYS A 69 1.09 -2.15 14.36
C LYS A 69 0.62 -0.72 14.64
N PHE A 70 -0.59 -0.56 15.21
CA PHE A 70 -1.09 0.76 15.64
C PHE A 70 -0.16 1.41 16.67
N MET A 71 0.25 0.65 17.69
CA MET A 71 1.16 1.16 18.74
C MET A 71 2.50 1.61 18.18
N GLN A 72 3.02 0.88 17.19
CA GLN A 72 4.29 1.22 16.54
C GLN A 72 4.17 2.45 15.64
N GLU A 73 3.12 2.53 14.83
CA GLU A 73 2.97 3.58 13.82
C GLU A 73 2.39 4.88 14.37
N PHE A 74 1.44 4.79 15.30
CA PHE A 74 0.72 5.95 15.82
C PHE A 74 1.38 6.52 17.09
N TYR A 75 1.79 5.64 18.02
CA TYR A 75 2.48 6.06 19.23
C TYR A 75 4.01 6.01 19.12
N GLY A 76 4.58 5.61 17.99
CA GLY A 76 6.01 5.52 17.80
C GLY A 76 6.72 4.50 18.71
N MET A 77 5.99 3.57 19.27
CA MET A 77 6.53 2.59 20.23
C MET A 77 7.37 1.54 19.52
N ASN A 78 8.50 1.15 20.12
CA ASN A 78 9.19 -0.03 19.65
C ASN A 78 8.39 -1.31 19.95
N PHE A 79 8.68 -2.41 19.26
CA PHE A 79 7.97 -3.68 19.36
C PHE A 79 7.81 -4.15 20.82
N ARG A 80 8.89 -4.08 21.63
CA ARG A 80 8.88 -4.58 23.01
C ARG A 80 7.97 -3.75 23.91
N THR A 81 8.00 -2.43 23.78
CA THR A 81 7.13 -1.53 24.54
C THR A 81 5.68 -1.72 24.14
N ALA A 82 5.40 -1.80 22.83
CA ALA A 82 4.05 -2.04 22.33
C ALA A 82 3.47 -3.40 22.82
N MET A 83 4.26 -4.46 22.80
CA MET A 83 3.87 -5.77 23.34
C MET A 83 3.56 -5.68 24.82
N LYS A 84 4.41 -5.01 25.61
CA LYS A 84 4.21 -4.86 27.05
C LYS A 84 2.94 -4.09 27.40
N GLU A 85 2.63 -3.04 26.65
CA GLU A 85 1.40 -2.26 26.80
C GLU A 85 0.15 -3.09 26.47
N LEU A 86 0.14 -3.78 25.31
CA LEU A 86 -1.01 -4.55 24.86
C LEU A 86 -1.26 -5.80 25.69
N LEU A 87 -0.23 -6.36 26.33
CA LEU A 87 -0.31 -7.52 27.21
C LEU A 87 -0.37 -7.16 28.71
N ASN A 88 -0.65 -5.88 29.04
CA ASN A 88 -0.75 -5.42 30.44
C ASN A 88 0.48 -5.77 31.30
N GLY A 89 1.68 -5.66 30.71
CA GLY A 89 2.94 -5.88 31.40
C GLY A 89 3.42 -7.34 31.41
N GLU A 90 2.77 -8.25 30.71
CA GLU A 90 3.24 -9.64 30.57
C GLU A 90 4.64 -9.68 29.97
N GLU A 91 5.57 -10.36 30.69
CA GLU A 91 6.96 -10.48 30.24
C GLU A 91 7.12 -11.53 29.11
N PRO A 92 8.17 -11.40 28.27
CA PRO A 92 8.44 -12.35 27.19
C PRO A 92 8.57 -13.78 27.71
N GLY A 93 7.87 -14.72 27.09
CA GLY A 93 8.04 -16.16 27.36
C GLY A 93 9.48 -16.62 27.08
N LEU A 94 9.99 -17.52 27.89
CA LEU A 94 11.39 -18.00 27.89
C LEU A 94 11.84 -18.51 26.50
N GLY A 95 12.50 -17.66 25.74
CA GLY A 95 13.25 -18.03 24.55
C GLY A 95 14.74 -17.72 24.69
N ARG A 96 15.57 -18.76 24.74
CA ARG A 96 17.05 -18.83 24.64
C ARG A 96 17.89 -17.80 25.40
N LYS A 97 18.71 -18.33 26.32
CA LYS A 97 19.77 -17.61 27.07
C LYS A 97 20.69 -16.82 26.10
N ARG A 98 20.88 -15.55 26.38
CA ARG A 98 21.83 -14.66 25.70
C ARG A 98 23.26 -14.85 26.24
N ASN A 99 24.22 -14.89 25.32
CA ASN A 99 25.62 -14.66 25.63
C ASN A 99 25.87 -13.15 25.91
N LYS A 100 26.60 -12.88 26.99
CA LYS A 100 26.85 -11.56 27.58
C LYS A 100 27.85 -10.65 26.84
N GLU A 101 28.22 -10.91 25.60
CA GLU A 101 29.33 -10.18 24.94
C GLU A 101 28.95 -8.99 24.05
N ASN A 102 27.65 -8.69 23.85
CA ASN A 102 27.23 -7.63 22.93
C ASN A 102 26.64 -6.35 23.57
N GLU A 103 26.83 -6.13 24.88
CA GLU A 103 26.25 -4.94 25.53
C GLU A 103 27.06 -3.63 25.38
N LYS A 104 28.26 -3.67 24.80
CA LYS A 104 29.13 -2.45 24.68
C LYS A 104 28.89 -1.65 23.39
N ASN A 105 28.25 -2.17 22.37
CA ASN A 105 28.07 -1.47 21.08
C ASN A 105 26.72 -0.75 20.88
N VAL A 106 25.80 -0.82 21.85
CA VAL A 106 24.45 -0.21 21.69
C VAL A 106 24.42 1.25 22.16
N ARG A 107 25.37 1.68 23.02
CA ARG A 107 25.36 3.06 23.58
C ARG A 107 25.93 4.16 22.68
N GLN A 108 26.55 3.84 21.55
CA GLN A 108 27.10 4.84 20.62
C GLN A 108 26.19 5.18 19.45
N THR A 109 25.12 4.39 19.21
CA THR A 109 24.19 4.61 18.10
C THR A 109 22.97 5.49 18.45
N GLU A 110 22.73 5.76 19.73
CA GLU A 110 21.56 6.54 20.18
C GLU A 110 21.71 8.06 20.05
N LYS A 111 22.93 8.57 19.83
CA LYS A 111 23.18 10.03 19.68
C LYS A 111 23.18 10.55 18.25
N ALA A 112 23.13 9.69 17.25
CA ALA A 112 23.13 10.09 15.82
C ALA A 112 21.74 10.13 15.19
N VAL A 113 20.67 9.74 15.88
CA VAL A 113 19.31 9.56 15.32
C VAL A 113 18.40 10.78 15.48
N VAL A 114 18.84 11.85 16.18
CA VAL A 114 17.98 13.00 16.51
C VAL A 114 18.00 14.11 15.45
N GLN A 115 18.83 14.05 14.41
CA GLN A 115 18.94 15.13 13.42
C GLN A 115 18.49 14.81 12.00
N GLU A 116 17.87 13.63 11.73
CA GLU A 116 17.49 13.21 10.36
C GLU A 116 16.00 12.88 10.17
N ASN A 117 15.11 13.48 10.95
CA ASN A 117 13.66 13.25 10.86
C ASN A 117 12.88 14.33 10.08
N GLN A 118 13.47 14.89 9.05
CA GLN A 118 12.72 15.58 8.00
C GLN A 118 13.04 14.88 6.68
N GLU A 119 12.01 14.35 6.01
CA GLU A 119 12.02 13.65 4.73
C GLU A 119 12.23 12.13 4.77
N ARG A 120 11.24 11.37 5.24
CA ARG A 120 11.05 10.00 4.77
C ARG A 120 9.58 9.63 4.67
N ILE A 121 8.97 9.94 3.53
CA ILE A 121 7.90 9.09 2.99
C ILE A 121 8.61 7.87 2.41
N THR A 122 8.87 6.88 3.23
CA THR A 122 9.58 5.66 2.81
C THR A 122 8.59 4.66 2.28
N CYS A 123 8.76 4.30 1.00
CA CYS A 123 8.42 2.95 0.54
C CYS A 123 9.16 1.94 1.45
N PRO A 124 8.58 0.75 1.75
CA PRO A 124 9.25 -0.25 2.57
C PRO A 124 10.59 -0.63 1.94
N SER A 125 11.69 -0.20 2.54
CA SER A 125 13.03 -0.55 2.10
C SER A 125 13.50 -1.83 2.79
N GLU A 126 12.92 -2.95 2.46
CA GLU A 126 13.70 -4.17 2.34
C GLU A 126 13.99 -4.31 0.85
N LYS A 127 15.25 -4.44 0.49
CA LYS A 127 15.72 -4.64 -0.89
C LYS A 127 15.31 -6.04 -1.37
N SER A 128 14.02 -6.26 -1.51
CA SER A 128 13.52 -7.39 -2.28
C SER A 128 13.72 -7.04 -3.75
N GLU A 129 14.35 -7.92 -4.49
CA GLU A 129 14.44 -7.80 -5.95
C GLU A 129 13.02 -7.73 -6.52
N PHE A 130 12.77 -6.78 -7.42
CA PHE A 130 11.49 -6.69 -8.10
C PHE A 130 11.36 -7.81 -9.14
N ILE A 131 10.44 -8.71 -8.89
CA ILE A 131 10.14 -9.82 -9.80
C ILE A 131 8.67 -9.74 -10.19
N LEU A 132 8.41 -9.66 -11.49
CA LEU A 132 7.04 -9.69 -12.01
C LEU A 132 6.38 -11.04 -11.71
N PRO A 133 5.10 -11.06 -11.28
CA PRO A 133 4.31 -12.28 -11.20
C PRO A 133 4.29 -13.03 -12.54
N GLU A 134 4.41 -14.35 -12.47
CA GLU A 134 4.39 -15.20 -13.67
C GLU A 134 3.07 -15.02 -14.44
N LYS A 135 3.17 -14.76 -15.75
CA LYS A 135 2.03 -14.57 -16.62
C LYS A 135 1.35 -15.90 -16.91
N ASP A 136 0.01 -15.95 -16.82
CA ASP A 136 -0.79 -17.06 -17.27
C ASP A 136 -0.87 -17.08 -18.82
N ASN A 137 -0.90 -18.29 -19.40
CA ASN A 137 -1.19 -18.48 -20.82
C ASN A 137 -2.67 -18.18 -21.15
N ASN A 138 -3.53 -18.17 -20.16
CA ASN A 138 -4.96 -17.95 -20.26
C ASN A 138 -5.35 -16.64 -19.57
N MET A 139 -6.07 -15.77 -20.26
CA MET A 139 -6.52 -14.48 -19.74
C MET A 139 -8.03 -14.40 -19.53
N LYS A 140 -8.74 -15.54 -19.44
CA LYS A 140 -10.21 -15.56 -19.34
C LYS A 140 -10.72 -14.83 -18.10
N ARG A 141 -10.08 -15.00 -16.93
CA ARG A 141 -10.50 -14.33 -15.70
C ARG A 141 -10.29 -12.82 -15.77
N LEU A 142 -9.16 -12.38 -16.33
CA LEU A 142 -8.87 -10.96 -16.55
C LEU A 142 -9.97 -10.34 -17.43
N PHE A 143 -10.26 -10.94 -18.58
CA PHE A 143 -11.30 -10.43 -19.50
C PHE A 143 -12.68 -10.48 -18.86
N ALA A 144 -13.06 -11.58 -18.19
CA ALA A 144 -14.34 -11.66 -17.50
C ALA A 144 -14.47 -10.56 -16.45
N TYR A 145 -13.48 -10.38 -15.60
CA TYR A 145 -13.49 -9.34 -14.57
C TYR A 145 -13.57 -7.93 -15.16
N LEU A 146 -12.68 -7.59 -16.11
CA LEU A 146 -12.63 -6.24 -16.65
C LEU A 146 -13.81 -5.89 -17.54
N LEU A 147 -14.34 -6.85 -18.34
CA LEU A 147 -15.46 -6.59 -19.25
C LEU A 147 -16.82 -6.77 -18.58
N GLN A 148 -17.00 -7.78 -17.72
CA GLN A 148 -18.31 -8.12 -17.16
C GLN A 148 -18.55 -7.50 -15.79
N THR A 149 -17.53 -7.42 -14.93
CA THR A 149 -17.66 -6.84 -13.59
C THR A 149 -17.33 -5.34 -13.58
N ARG A 150 -16.38 -4.90 -14.41
CA ARG A 150 -15.96 -3.48 -14.49
C ARG A 150 -16.50 -2.74 -15.70
N PHE A 151 -17.16 -3.43 -16.62
CA PHE A 151 -17.80 -2.87 -17.83
C PHE A 151 -16.85 -2.06 -18.71
N LEU A 152 -15.56 -2.43 -18.74
CA LEU A 152 -14.57 -1.77 -19.59
C LEU A 152 -14.74 -2.20 -21.06
N SER A 153 -14.38 -1.31 -21.99
CA SER A 153 -14.35 -1.63 -23.42
C SER A 153 -13.31 -2.72 -23.70
N LYS A 154 -13.72 -3.69 -24.53
CA LYS A 154 -12.83 -4.77 -24.97
C LYS A 154 -11.59 -4.24 -25.69
N ASP A 155 -11.75 -3.21 -26.52
CA ASP A 155 -10.64 -2.63 -27.28
C ASP A 155 -9.64 -1.92 -26.39
N VAL A 156 -10.11 -1.24 -25.33
CA VAL A 156 -9.26 -0.63 -24.31
C VAL A 156 -8.45 -1.71 -23.60
N VAL A 157 -9.11 -2.74 -23.05
CA VAL A 157 -8.43 -3.85 -22.35
C VAL A 157 -7.42 -4.53 -23.27
N LYS A 158 -7.80 -4.83 -24.53
CA LYS A 158 -6.94 -5.46 -25.51
C LYS A 158 -5.69 -4.64 -25.79
N SER A 159 -5.81 -3.32 -25.95
CA SER A 159 -4.67 -2.43 -26.21
C SER A 159 -3.61 -2.51 -25.09
N PHE A 160 -4.03 -2.49 -23.82
CA PHE A 160 -3.10 -2.61 -22.68
C PHE A 160 -2.48 -4.02 -22.56
N VAL A 161 -3.23 -5.07 -22.92
CA VAL A 161 -2.71 -6.44 -22.96
C VAL A 161 -1.65 -6.59 -24.07
N GLU A 162 -1.87 -6.00 -25.24
CA GLU A 162 -0.94 -6.00 -26.37
C GLU A 162 0.38 -5.27 -26.04
N GLN A 163 0.29 -4.20 -25.24
CA GLN A 163 1.47 -3.49 -24.69
C GLN A 163 2.19 -4.29 -23.59
N LYS A 164 1.68 -5.47 -23.21
CA LYS A 164 2.23 -6.36 -22.17
C LYS A 164 2.31 -5.75 -20.76
N ILE A 165 1.60 -4.65 -20.52
CA ILE A 165 1.52 -3.98 -19.22
C ILE A 165 0.26 -4.36 -18.42
N LEU A 166 -0.61 -5.18 -19.01
CA LEU A 166 -1.81 -5.73 -18.39
C LEU A 166 -1.89 -7.22 -18.67
N TYR A 167 -1.94 -8.06 -17.64
CA TYR A 167 -2.04 -9.50 -17.81
C TYR A 167 -2.67 -10.20 -16.59
N GLN A 168 -3.03 -11.47 -16.75
CA GLN A 168 -3.46 -12.36 -15.67
C GLN A 168 -2.27 -13.10 -15.09
N GLU A 169 -2.09 -13.08 -13.77
CA GLU A 169 -1.08 -13.92 -13.13
C GLU A 169 -1.50 -15.39 -13.09
N LYS A 170 -0.54 -16.29 -13.15
CA LYS A 170 -0.74 -17.75 -13.23
C LYS A 170 -1.24 -18.36 -11.92
N GLU A 171 -0.70 -17.90 -10.79
CA GLU A 171 -0.90 -18.54 -9.50
C GLU A 171 -2.36 -18.45 -9.00
N HIS A 172 -2.95 -17.26 -9.01
CA HIS A 172 -4.30 -17.04 -8.49
C HIS A 172 -5.28 -16.46 -9.51
N GLY A 173 -4.81 -16.15 -10.71
CA GLY A 173 -5.62 -15.54 -11.77
C GLY A 173 -5.98 -14.07 -11.51
N ASN A 174 -5.21 -13.37 -10.68
CA ASN A 174 -5.39 -11.94 -10.44
C ASN A 174 -4.99 -11.11 -11.65
N VAL A 175 -5.55 -9.93 -11.79
CA VAL A 175 -5.12 -8.93 -12.79
C VAL A 175 -3.85 -8.26 -12.29
N VAL A 176 -2.84 -8.16 -13.15
CA VAL A 176 -1.58 -7.45 -12.90
C VAL A 176 -1.51 -6.23 -13.81
N PHE A 177 -1.35 -5.06 -13.21
CA PHE A 177 -1.09 -3.78 -13.83
C PHE A 177 0.39 -3.45 -13.65
N VAL A 178 1.12 -3.23 -14.75
CA VAL A 178 2.59 -3.03 -14.73
C VAL A 178 2.91 -1.56 -15.00
N GLY A 179 3.70 -0.96 -14.12
CA GLY A 179 4.33 0.34 -14.34
C GLY A 179 5.70 0.15 -14.99
N THR A 180 5.95 0.88 -16.07
CA THR A 180 7.19 0.78 -16.86
C THR A 180 7.90 2.12 -16.96
N GLU A 181 9.21 2.10 -17.12
CA GLU A 181 9.95 3.27 -17.61
C GLU A 181 9.69 3.50 -19.10
N LYS A 182 10.26 4.59 -19.64
CA LYS A 182 10.04 5.02 -21.03
C LYS A 182 10.36 3.94 -22.06
N ASP A 183 11.38 3.14 -21.82
CA ASP A 183 11.84 2.07 -22.73
C ASP A 183 11.03 0.77 -22.56
N GLY A 184 9.96 0.78 -21.77
CA GLY A 184 9.07 -0.36 -21.54
C GLY A 184 9.58 -1.36 -20.50
N VAL A 185 10.70 -1.08 -19.84
CA VAL A 185 11.22 -1.96 -18.78
C VAL A 185 10.32 -1.89 -17.54
N PRO A 186 9.80 -3.01 -17.04
CA PRO A 186 8.98 -3.06 -15.86
C PRO A 186 9.72 -2.61 -14.60
N LYS A 187 9.14 -1.72 -13.81
CA LYS A 187 9.69 -1.20 -12.55
C LYS A 187 8.75 -1.38 -11.37
N SER A 188 7.47 -1.50 -11.63
CA SER A 188 6.46 -1.72 -10.60
C SER A 188 5.34 -2.62 -11.10
N ALA A 189 4.60 -3.21 -10.19
CA ALA A 189 3.36 -3.91 -10.52
C ALA A 189 2.36 -3.86 -9.37
N CYS A 190 1.08 -3.77 -9.71
CA CYS A 190 -0.03 -3.85 -8.78
C CYS A 190 -0.94 -5.02 -9.16
N LYS A 191 -1.29 -5.86 -8.18
CA LYS A 191 -2.22 -6.98 -8.35
C LYS A 191 -3.61 -6.61 -7.85
N LYS A 192 -4.64 -7.00 -8.61
CA LYS A 192 -6.05 -6.85 -8.23
C LYS A 192 -6.75 -8.19 -8.29
N SER A 193 -7.42 -8.57 -7.20
CA SER A 193 -8.23 -9.78 -7.16
C SER A 193 -9.35 -9.75 -8.20
N THR A 194 -9.53 -10.88 -8.91
CA THR A 194 -10.67 -11.14 -9.81
C THR A 194 -11.79 -11.91 -9.12
N ALA A 195 -11.60 -12.37 -7.88
CA ALA A 195 -12.57 -13.18 -7.16
C ALA A 195 -13.66 -12.30 -6.54
N GLU A 196 -14.93 -12.54 -6.93
CA GLU A 196 -16.11 -11.83 -6.41
C GLU A 196 -16.54 -12.33 -5.02
N GLN A 197 -16.34 -13.62 -4.76
CA GLN A 197 -16.82 -14.29 -3.52
C GLN A 197 -15.88 -14.14 -2.33
N THR A 198 -14.65 -13.67 -2.53
CA THR A 198 -13.68 -13.42 -1.48
C THR A 198 -13.43 -11.93 -1.32
N LYS A 199 -12.86 -11.53 -0.18
CA LYS A 199 -12.53 -10.12 0.04
C LYS A 199 -11.63 -9.60 -1.08
N SER A 200 -12.18 -8.70 -1.92
CA SER A 200 -11.40 -8.05 -2.98
C SER A 200 -10.19 -7.34 -2.38
N PHE A 201 -9.01 -7.56 -2.94
CA PHE A 201 -7.79 -6.89 -2.53
C PHE A 201 -7.09 -6.19 -3.71
N ARG A 202 -6.27 -5.23 -3.36
CA ARG A 202 -5.26 -4.62 -4.22
C ARG A 202 -3.93 -4.67 -3.47
N MET A 203 -2.85 -5.03 -4.14
CA MET A 203 -1.54 -5.21 -3.52
C MET A 203 -0.44 -4.84 -4.51
N THR A 204 0.48 -4.00 -4.06
CA THR A 204 1.72 -3.71 -4.79
C THR A 204 2.67 -4.90 -4.67
N VAL A 205 3.29 -5.30 -5.77
CA VAL A 205 4.30 -6.39 -5.80
C VAL A 205 5.55 -5.93 -5.06
N ALA A 206 6.12 -6.82 -4.24
CA ALA A 206 7.33 -6.52 -3.48
C ALA A 206 8.49 -6.10 -4.39
N GLY A 207 9.30 -5.16 -3.94
CA GLY A 207 10.41 -4.60 -4.72
C GLY A 207 10.00 -3.59 -5.81
N SER A 208 8.70 -3.29 -5.97
CA SER A 208 8.23 -2.28 -6.92
C SER A 208 8.79 -0.89 -6.60
N ASP A 209 9.24 -0.20 -7.64
CA ASP A 209 9.60 1.22 -7.56
C ASP A 209 8.35 2.09 -7.69
N CYS A 210 7.99 2.77 -6.59
CA CYS A 210 6.79 3.60 -6.50
C CYS A 210 6.80 4.87 -7.38
N ARG A 211 7.89 5.12 -8.12
CA ARG A 211 7.96 6.19 -9.11
C ARG A 211 7.30 5.81 -10.44
N TYR A 212 6.99 4.54 -10.67
CA TYR A 212 6.45 4.07 -11.93
C TYR A 212 5.02 3.56 -11.74
N GLY A 213 4.05 4.30 -12.29
CA GLY A 213 2.63 3.93 -12.31
C GLY A 213 2.25 3.18 -13.58
N PHE A 214 1.08 2.52 -13.55
CA PHE A 214 0.46 1.97 -14.75
C PHE A 214 0.12 3.11 -15.71
N CYS A 215 0.63 3.07 -16.94
CA CYS A 215 0.50 4.19 -17.86
C CYS A 215 0.37 3.77 -19.33
N TRP A 216 -0.19 4.68 -20.11
CA TRP A 216 -0.12 4.70 -21.57
C TRP A 216 0.62 5.95 -22.01
N ARG A 217 1.59 5.83 -22.89
CA ARG A 217 2.37 6.95 -23.42
C ARG A 217 1.92 7.25 -24.84
N GLY A 218 1.25 8.38 -25.01
CA GLY A 218 0.89 8.94 -26.30
C GLY A 218 1.90 9.99 -26.79
N GLU A 219 1.66 10.53 -27.97
CA GLU A 219 2.53 11.52 -28.62
C GLU A 219 2.06 12.97 -28.41
N SER A 220 0.80 13.16 -27.96
CA SER A 220 0.24 14.51 -27.72
C SER A 220 0.86 15.18 -26.49
N SER A 221 0.56 16.44 -26.29
CA SER A 221 0.96 17.21 -25.11
C SER A 221 0.08 16.94 -23.87
N LYS A 222 -0.94 16.09 -23.97
CA LYS A 222 -1.95 15.88 -22.92
C LYS A 222 -1.64 14.68 -22.07
N LEU A 223 -1.76 14.87 -20.75
CA LEU A 223 -1.66 13.81 -19.76
C LEU A 223 -2.89 13.80 -18.85
N TYR A 224 -3.57 12.68 -18.79
CA TYR A 224 -4.65 12.42 -17.85
C TYR A 224 -4.15 11.58 -16.68
N VAL A 225 -4.38 12.05 -15.44
CA VAL A 225 -3.88 11.42 -14.23
C VAL A 225 -5.03 10.87 -13.39
N PHE A 226 -4.88 9.65 -12.89
CA PHE A 226 -5.90 8.91 -12.12
C PHE A 226 -5.31 8.32 -10.85
N GLU A 227 -6.15 8.08 -9.85
CA GLU A 227 -5.73 7.39 -8.64
C GLU A 227 -5.43 5.91 -8.90
N ALA A 228 -6.22 5.23 -9.73
CA ALA A 228 -6.09 3.81 -10.00
C ALA A 228 -6.17 3.45 -11.48
N ALA A 229 -5.53 2.32 -11.86
CA ALA A 229 -5.51 1.81 -13.24
C ALA A 229 -6.92 1.53 -13.80
N ILE A 230 -7.86 1.06 -12.97
CA ILE A 230 -9.24 0.81 -13.41
C ILE A 230 -9.96 2.12 -13.73
N ASP A 231 -9.72 3.18 -12.97
CA ASP A 231 -10.34 4.49 -13.21
C ASP A 231 -9.83 5.10 -14.52
N LEU A 232 -8.52 4.97 -14.77
CA LEU A 232 -7.91 5.32 -16.05
C LEU A 232 -8.58 4.61 -17.22
N MET A 233 -8.70 3.28 -17.15
CA MET A 233 -9.32 2.48 -18.22
C MET A 233 -10.82 2.77 -18.36
N SER A 234 -11.52 3.08 -17.26
CA SER A 234 -12.93 3.47 -17.27
C SER A 234 -13.12 4.80 -17.97
N PHE A 235 -12.28 5.79 -17.69
CA PHE A 235 -12.31 7.07 -18.35
C PHE A 235 -12.15 6.92 -19.87
N ILE A 236 -11.16 6.17 -20.33
CA ILE A 236 -10.93 5.89 -21.75
C ILE A 236 -12.17 5.22 -22.38
N THR A 237 -12.75 4.23 -21.67
CA THR A 237 -13.95 3.52 -22.13
C THR A 237 -15.15 4.47 -22.31
N LEU A 238 -15.34 5.42 -21.38
CA LEU A 238 -16.49 6.34 -21.39
C LEU A 238 -16.33 7.46 -22.42
N LYS A 239 -15.13 7.90 -22.71
CA LYS A 239 -14.87 9.06 -23.58
C LYS A 239 -15.03 8.74 -25.07
N ASN A 240 -14.89 7.51 -25.50
CA ASN A 240 -15.10 7.02 -26.87
C ASN A 240 -14.52 7.93 -27.96
N TYR A 241 -13.22 8.30 -27.84
CA TYR A 241 -12.47 9.08 -28.81
C TYR A 241 -11.14 8.40 -29.16
N ASP A 242 -10.38 8.93 -30.11
CA ASP A 242 -9.04 8.41 -30.41
C ASP A 242 -8.06 8.78 -29.30
N TRP A 243 -8.11 7.98 -28.23
CA TRP A 243 -7.37 8.20 -27.00
C TRP A 243 -5.89 7.83 -27.08
N LYS A 244 -5.49 7.05 -28.09
CA LYS A 244 -4.12 6.49 -28.16
C LYS A 244 -3.05 7.53 -28.36
N THR A 245 -3.42 8.70 -28.87
CA THR A 245 -2.53 9.85 -29.06
C THR A 245 -2.21 10.57 -27.74
N ASP A 246 -3.09 10.49 -26.74
CA ASP A 246 -2.91 11.12 -25.44
C ASP A 246 -2.19 10.20 -24.45
N SER A 247 -1.64 10.78 -23.38
CA SER A 247 -0.98 10.05 -22.32
C SER A 247 -1.91 9.89 -21.11
N PHE A 248 -1.78 8.73 -20.43
CA PHE A 248 -2.59 8.38 -19.27
C PHE A 248 -1.70 7.75 -18.21
N LEU A 249 -1.87 8.16 -16.95
CA LEU A 249 -1.09 7.69 -15.81
C LEU A 249 -1.99 7.38 -14.62
N ALA A 250 -1.84 6.21 -14.03
CA ALA A 250 -2.41 5.87 -12.73
C ALA A 250 -1.31 5.96 -11.64
N LEU A 251 -1.59 6.71 -10.58
CA LEU A 251 -0.64 6.94 -9.47
C LEU A 251 -0.51 5.74 -8.54
N ASP A 252 -1.46 4.81 -8.61
CA ASP A 252 -1.60 3.68 -7.69
C ASP A 252 -1.75 4.10 -6.22
N GLY A 253 -2.35 5.27 -5.99
CA GLY A 253 -2.60 5.93 -4.71
C GLY A 253 -2.53 7.44 -4.86
N LEU A 254 -2.26 8.16 -3.77
CA LEU A 254 -2.21 9.63 -3.76
C LEU A 254 -0.78 10.19 -3.81
N SER A 255 0.24 9.35 -4.05
CA SER A 255 1.62 9.81 -4.14
C SER A 255 1.89 10.54 -5.45
N PRO A 256 2.51 11.73 -5.44
CA PRO A 256 2.87 12.45 -6.66
C PRO A 256 4.09 11.85 -7.39
N LYS A 257 4.79 10.88 -6.81
CA LYS A 257 6.03 10.32 -7.37
C LYS A 257 5.91 9.80 -8.80
N PRO A 258 4.85 9.03 -9.17
CA PRO A 258 4.69 8.56 -10.54
C PRO A 258 4.49 9.71 -11.53
N LEU A 259 3.77 10.76 -11.13
CA LEU A 259 3.57 11.94 -11.97
C LEU A 259 4.89 12.67 -12.23
N LEU A 260 5.66 12.93 -11.19
CA LEU A 260 6.95 13.61 -11.33
C LEU A 260 7.90 12.84 -12.23
N GLN A 261 8.01 11.52 -12.05
CA GLN A 261 8.85 10.65 -12.89
C GLN A 261 8.36 10.64 -14.35
N PHE A 262 7.04 10.55 -14.57
CA PHE A 262 6.46 10.55 -15.91
C PHE A 262 6.77 11.85 -16.66
N LEU A 263 6.65 13.01 -16.01
CA LEU A 263 6.96 14.33 -16.56
C LEU A 263 8.47 14.52 -16.81
N GLU A 264 9.33 13.89 -16.04
CA GLU A 264 10.77 13.85 -16.32
C GLU A 264 11.09 13.07 -17.58
N GLU A 265 10.38 11.98 -17.86
CA GLU A 265 10.58 11.12 -19.02
C GLU A 265 9.91 11.66 -20.29
N GLN A 266 8.77 12.37 -20.18
CA GLN A 266 7.99 12.92 -21.30
C GLN A 266 7.92 14.45 -21.24
N LYS A 267 8.90 15.12 -21.84
CA LYS A 267 9.02 16.58 -21.83
C LYS A 267 8.03 17.31 -22.75
N ASN A 268 7.28 16.58 -23.59
CA ASN A 268 6.26 17.12 -24.47
C ASN A 268 4.91 17.38 -23.78
N ILE A 269 4.74 16.97 -22.52
CA ILE A 269 3.50 17.19 -21.77
C ILE A 269 3.42 18.63 -21.27
N HIS A 270 2.30 19.30 -21.59
CA HIS A 270 2.03 20.70 -21.21
C HIS A 270 0.61 20.92 -20.68
N GLU A 271 -0.29 19.96 -20.83
CA GLU A 271 -1.70 19.99 -20.40
C GLU A 271 -2.07 18.82 -19.50
#